data_068baec6a4c52b99c95459be371ef769
#
_entry.id   068baec6a4c52b99c95459be371ef769
#
_cell.length_a   1.000
_cell.length_b   1.000
_cell.length_c   1.000
_cell.angle_alpha   90.00
_cell.angle_beta   90.00
_cell.angle_gamma   90.00
#
_symmetry.space_group_name_H-M   'P 1'
#
loop_
_entity.id
_entity.type
_entity.pdbx_description
1 polymer ?
#
loop_
_entity_poly.entity_id
_entity_poly.type
_entity_poly.pdbx_seq_one_letter_code
_entity_poly.pdbx_strand_id
1 'polypeptide(L)'
;VENKICGMTVSPLTERGRQQARKLGEAVKASGVHIDEILYSPLSRAADTAMAIAKATGLPARCEPRLREQCFGKYEGTPRNGGEFRVSKTHFADRYSGGESMMQLAQRIYNLLDELRADTDKTYLLVAHNGIARVVQSYFYDMTNEKYAAAGIKNCEFVEFTF
;
A
#
# COMPACT_ATOMS: atom_id res chain seq x y z
N VAL A 1 5.86 18.55 -1.45
CA VAL A 1 5.72 17.26 -2.16
C VAL A 1 5.21 17.59 -3.55
N GLU A 2 6.02 17.33 -4.57
CA GLU A 2 5.63 17.51 -5.96
C GLU A 2 4.45 16.58 -6.30
N ASN A 3 3.45 17.08 -7.03
CA ASN A 3 2.28 16.30 -7.43
C ASN A 3 2.63 15.35 -8.61
N LYS A 4 3.57 14.43 -8.37
CA LYS A 4 4.06 13.47 -9.36
C LYS A 4 3.57 12.06 -9.06
N ILE A 5 3.55 11.24 -10.10
CA ILE A 5 3.29 9.81 -10.00
C ILE A 5 4.53 9.17 -9.38
N CYS A 6 4.32 8.44 -8.30
CA CYS A 6 5.38 7.80 -7.54
C CYS A 6 4.96 6.36 -7.22
N GLY A 7 5.20 5.47 -8.15
CA GLY A 7 5.03 4.04 -7.98
C GLY A 7 6.31 3.43 -7.42
N MET A 8 7.19 2.96 -8.30
CA MET A 8 8.48 2.38 -7.94
C MET A 8 9.57 3.42 -7.67
N THR A 9 9.32 4.69 -7.94
CA THR A 9 10.29 5.78 -7.73
C THR A 9 10.74 5.83 -6.27
N VAL A 10 12.05 5.91 -6.06
CA VAL A 10 12.63 6.08 -4.73
C VAL A 10 12.28 7.47 -4.20
N SER A 11 11.55 7.50 -3.12
CA SER A 11 11.13 8.74 -2.44
C SER A 11 11.18 8.52 -0.93
N PRO A 12 12.22 9.06 -0.25
CA PRO A 12 12.32 8.94 1.20
C PRO A 12 11.22 9.76 1.89
N LEU A 13 10.94 9.41 3.14
CA LEU A 13 10.04 10.21 3.97
C LEU A 13 10.61 11.61 4.19
N THR A 14 9.76 12.62 4.07
CA THR A 14 10.06 13.97 4.54
C THR A 14 10.09 14.00 6.07
N GLU A 15 10.59 15.07 6.68
CA GLU A 15 10.54 15.21 8.14
C GLU A 15 9.10 15.11 8.67
N ARG A 16 8.15 15.75 7.98
CA ARG A 16 6.72 15.60 8.29
C ARG A 16 6.26 14.14 8.17
N GLY A 17 6.71 13.41 7.14
CA GLY A 17 6.38 11.99 6.96
C GLY A 17 6.93 11.13 8.10
N ARG A 18 8.16 11.40 8.57
CA ARG A 18 8.74 10.71 9.74
C ARG A 18 7.95 10.99 11.02
N GLN A 19 7.50 12.23 11.24
CA GLN A 19 6.65 12.55 12.37
C GLN A 19 5.30 11.85 12.29
N GLN A 20 4.70 11.78 11.11
CA GLN A 20 3.47 11.05 10.85
C GLN A 20 3.62 9.55 11.11
N ALA A 21 4.73 8.95 10.68
CA ALA A 21 5.02 7.53 10.92
C ALA A 21 5.15 7.23 12.43
N ARG A 22 5.82 8.10 13.20
CA ARG A 22 5.88 7.97 14.67
C ARG A 22 4.50 8.05 15.33
N LYS A 23 3.69 9.03 14.94
CA LYS A 23 2.31 9.17 15.47
C LYS A 23 1.44 7.95 15.11
N LEU A 24 1.61 7.40 13.92
CA LEU A 24 0.91 6.18 13.51
C LEU A 24 1.32 4.99 14.38
N GLY A 25 2.61 4.84 14.68
CA GLY A 25 3.10 3.81 15.59
C GLY A 25 2.45 3.90 16.99
N GLU A 26 2.37 5.10 17.55
CA GLU A 26 1.68 5.32 18.83
C GLU A 26 0.17 5.05 18.73
N ALA A 27 -0.46 5.43 17.62
CA ALA A 27 -1.88 5.15 17.39
C ALA A 27 -2.18 3.65 17.30
N VAL A 28 -1.34 2.89 16.56
CA VAL A 28 -1.44 1.43 16.47
C VAL A 28 -1.28 0.79 17.86
N LYS A 29 -0.28 1.23 18.64
CA LYS A 29 -0.09 0.76 20.01
C LYS A 29 -1.29 1.06 20.92
N ALA A 30 -1.86 2.25 20.79
CA ALA A 30 -2.99 2.69 21.61
C ALA A 30 -4.34 2.08 21.20
N SER A 31 -4.44 1.53 19.97
CA SER A 31 -5.70 0.96 19.46
C SER A 31 -6.15 -0.29 20.21
N GLY A 32 -5.24 -1.00 20.85
CA GLY A 32 -5.52 -2.29 21.50
C GLY A 32 -5.78 -3.45 20.54
N VAL A 33 -5.66 -3.22 19.23
CA VAL A 33 -5.78 -4.30 18.22
C VAL A 33 -4.62 -5.27 18.39
N HIS A 34 -4.94 -6.56 18.51
CA HIS A 34 -3.92 -7.60 18.54
C HIS A 34 -3.28 -7.72 17.13
N ILE A 35 -1.98 -7.62 17.06
CA ILE A 35 -1.20 -7.76 15.83
C ILE A 35 0.00 -8.67 16.14
N ASP A 36 0.22 -9.68 15.31
CA ASP A 36 1.31 -10.65 15.48
C ASP A 36 2.57 -10.21 14.70
N GLU A 37 2.40 -9.69 13.48
CA GLU A 37 3.51 -9.35 12.60
C GLU A 37 3.19 -8.16 11.70
N ILE A 38 4.21 -7.34 11.41
CA ILE A 38 4.15 -6.26 10.43
C ILE A 38 4.76 -6.77 9.11
N LEU A 39 3.98 -6.75 8.02
CA LEU A 39 4.47 -6.98 6.67
C LEU A 39 4.60 -5.65 5.94
N TYR A 40 5.77 -5.35 5.36
CA TYR A 40 5.98 -4.05 4.75
C TYR A 40 6.56 -4.10 3.34
N SER A 41 6.18 -3.12 2.54
CA SER A 41 6.71 -2.88 1.20
C SER A 41 8.22 -2.59 1.24
N PRO A 42 9.02 -3.11 0.27
CA PRO A 42 10.46 -2.82 0.19
C PRO A 42 10.79 -1.36 -0.12
N LEU A 43 9.82 -0.54 -0.52
CA LEU A 43 10.07 0.87 -0.83
C LEU A 43 10.32 1.68 0.44
N SER A 44 11.40 2.47 0.46
CA SER A 44 11.93 3.14 1.65
C SER A 44 10.88 3.88 2.47
N ARG A 45 9.96 4.61 1.83
CA ARG A 45 8.87 5.36 2.50
C ARG A 45 7.94 4.46 3.33
N ALA A 46 7.69 3.23 2.86
CA ALA A 46 6.87 2.26 3.60
C ALA A 46 7.71 1.51 4.64
N ALA A 47 8.93 1.13 4.30
CA ALA A 47 9.87 0.49 5.22
C ALA A 47 10.14 1.39 6.44
N ASP A 48 10.46 2.68 6.22
CA ASP A 48 10.69 3.63 7.30
C ASP A 48 9.45 3.80 8.20
N THR A 49 8.25 3.78 7.60
CA THR A 49 6.99 3.82 8.36
C THR A 49 6.81 2.55 9.19
N ALA A 50 7.05 1.38 8.61
CA ALA A 50 6.96 0.10 9.31
C ALA A 50 7.94 0.01 10.47
N MET A 51 9.18 0.48 10.29
CA MET A 51 10.18 0.51 11.37
C MET A 51 9.79 1.46 12.50
N ALA A 52 9.14 2.58 12.20
CA ALA A 52 8.61 3.47 13.23
C ALA A 52 7.49 2.81 14.03
N ILE A 53 6.60 2.06 13.37
CA ILE A 53 5.53 1.30 14.04
C ILE A 53 6.14 0.16 14.88
N ALA A 54 7.05 -0.64 14.31
CA ALA A 54 7.72 -1.72 15.01
C ALA A 54 8.43 -1.24 16.28
N LYS A 55 9.10 -0.09 16.20
CA LYS A 55 9.75 0.55 17.34
C LYS A 55 8.76 0.95 18.46
N ALA A 56 7.58 1.46 18.09
CA ALA A 56 6.58 1.90 19.06
C ALA A 56 5.85 0.72 19.72
N THR A 57 5.60 -0.35 18.95
CA THR A 57 4.79 -1.50 19.38
C THR A 57 5.61 -2.67 19.93
N GLY A 58 6.88 -2.80 19.52
CA GLY A 58 7.71 -3.97 19.80
C GLY A 58 7.42 -5.17 18.89
N LEU A 59 6.57 -5.02 17.88
CA LEU A 59 6.17 -6.11 16.98
C LEU A 59 7.30 -6.48 16.01
N PRO A 60 7.42 -7.77 15.63
CA PRO A 60 8.31 -8.19 14.56
C PRO A 60 7.84 -7.61 13.22
N ALA A 61 8.80 -7.28 12.35
CA ALA A 61 8.51 -6.71 11.04
C ALA A 61 9.30 -7.42 9.95
N ARG A 62 8.64 -7.81 8.85
CA ARG A 62 9.25 -8.52 7.73
C ARG A 62 8.92 -7.83 6.41
N CYS A 63 9.93 -7.72 5.55
CA CYS A 63 9.75 -7.23 4.19
C CYS A 63 8.95 -8.23 3.35
N GLU A 64 7.88 -7.76 2.72
CA GLU A 64 7.07 -8.52 1.79
C GLU A 64 7.13 -7.85 0.39
N PRO A 65 7.90 -8.40 -0.55
CA PRO A 65 8.12 -7.78 -1.86
C PRO A 65 6.83 -7.55 -2.66
N ARG A 66 5.80 -8.35 -2.43
CA ARG A 66 4.50 -8.21 -3.10
C ARG A 66 3.74 -6.95 -2.68
N LEU A 67 4.10 -6.32 -1.55
CA LEU A 67 3.50 -5.05 -1.10
C LEU A 67 4.10 -3.80 -1.76
N ARG A 68 5.07 -3.93 -2.70
CA ARG A 68 5.56 -2.79 -3.46
C ARG A 68 4.42 -2.10 -4.23
N GLU A 69 4.50 -0.77 -4.40
CA GLU A 69 3.51 -0.03 -5.18
C GLU A 69 3.51 -0.48 -6.65
N GLN A 70 2.44 -0.21 -7.37
CA GLN A 70 2.34 -0.46 -8.81
C GLN A 70 3.47 0.28 -9.56
N CYS A 71 4.10 -0.40 -10.49
CA CYS A 71 5.03 0.22 -11.43
C CYS A 71 4.24 0.89 -12.56
N PHE A 72 4.32 2.22 -12.63
CA PHE A 72 3.60 2.98 -13.65
C PHE A 72 4.41 3.21 -14.94
N GLY A 73 5.52 2.48 -15.14
CA GLY A 73 6.32 2.50 -16.36
C GLY A 73 6.66 3.91 -16.83
N LYS A 74 6.31 4.24 -18.07
CA LYS A 74 6.59 5.57 -18.68
C LYS A 74 5.99 6.76 -17.90
N TYR A 75 5.03 6.54 -17.02
CA TYR A 75 4.41 7.60 -16.24
C TYR A 75 5.10 7.92 -14.91
N GLU A 76 6.09 7.13 -14.49
CA GLU A 76 6.85 7.41 -13.28
C GLU A 76 7.48 8.82 -13.33
N GLY A 77 7.29 9.60 -12.27
CA GLY A 77 7.80 10.96 -12.17
C GLY A 77 7.04 12.03 -12.99
N THR A 78 6.03 11.66 -13.79
CA THR A 78 5.20 12.62 -14.51
C THR A 78 4.11 13.22 -13.61
N PRO A 79 3.49 14.36 -14.01
CA PRO A 79 2.40 14.97 -13.24
C PRO A 79 1.21 14.02 -13.08
N ARG A 80 0.71 13.86 -11.85
CA ARG A 80 -0.41 12.97 -11.51
C ARG A 80 -1.74 13.35 -12.16
N ASN A 81 -1.91 14.62 -12.53
CA ASN A 81 -3.10 15.16 -13.19
C ASN A 81 -3.02 15.13 -14.73
N GLY A 82 -2.02 14.49 -15.31
CA GLY A 82 -1.88 14.33 -16.75
C GLY A 82 -3.08 13.58 -17.37
N GLY A 83 -3.64 14.14 -18.47
CA GLY A 83 -4.83 13.57 -19.12
C GLY A 83 -4.59 12.14 -19.62
N GLU A 84 -3.44 11.88 -20.24
CA GLU A 84 -3.06 10.55 -20.73
C GLU A 84 -3.00 9.51 -19.60
N PHE A 85 -2.40 9.84 -18.46
CA PHE A 85 -2.35 8.93 -17.31
C PHE A 85 -3.73 8.64 -16.72
N ARG A 86 -4.63 9.64 -16.71
CA ARG A 86 -6.00 9.44 -16.23
C ARG A 86 -6.76 8.43 -17.09
N VAL A 87 -6.61 8.52 -18.41
CA VAL A 87 -7.21 7.57 -19.36
C VAL A 87 -6.57 6.19 -19.21
N SER A 88 -5.24 6.11 -19.14
CA SER A 88 -4.53 4.83 -19.03
C SER A 88 -4.91 4.03 -17.78
N LYS A 89 -5.31 4.69 -16.69
CA LYS A 89 -5.80 4.02 -15.48
C LYS A 89 -7.10 3.23 -15.68
N THR A 90 -7.85 3.47 -16.74
CA THR A 90 -9.05 2.70 -17.09
C THR A 90 -8.73 1.43 -17.88
N HIS A 91 -7.47 1.25 -18.28
CA HIS A 91 -6.99 0.11 -19.05
C HIS A 91 -6.36 -0.92 -18.12
N PHE A 92 -7.16 -1.79 -17.54
CA PHE A 92 -6.71 -2.73 -16.49
C PHE A 92 -5.66 -3.74 -16.95
N ALA A 93 -5.63 -4.10 -18.23
CA ALA A 93 -4.65 -5.04 -18.81
C ALA A 93 -3.38 -4.36 -19.35
N ASP A 94 -3.35 -3.02 -19.49
CA ASP A 94 -2.21 -2.28 -20.01
C ASP A 94 -1.08 -2.21 -18.96
N ARG A 95 0.15 -2.46 -19.39
CA ARG A 95 1.37 -2.43 -18.56
C ARG A 95 2.04 -1.05 -18.49
N TYR A 96 1.43 -0.01 -19.00
CA TYR A 96 1.99 1.35 -19.00
C TYR A 96 3.36 1.48 -19.68
N SER A 97 3.63 0.69 -20.70
CA SER A 97 4.94 0.67 -21.38
C SER A 97 6.11 0.48 -20.40
N GLY A 98 6.38 -0.76 -20.05
CA GLY A 98 7.45 -1.14 -19.14
C GLY A 98 7.07 -1.16 -17.65
N GLY A 99 5.80 -0.95 -17.35
CA GLY A 99 5.26 -1.04 -16.00
C GLY A 99 4.51 -2.34 -15.70
N GLU A 100 3.60 -2.27 -14.72
CA GLU A 100 2.76 -3.35 -14.24
C GLU A 100 1.29 -3.02 -14.52
N SER A 101 0.54 -3.96 -15.10
CA SER A 101 -0.91 -3.77 -15.28
C SER A 101 -1.65 -3.89 -13.95
N MET A 102 -2.90 -3.37 -13.92
CA MET A 102 -3.78 -3.53 -12.76
C MET A 102 -4.09 -5.02 -12.49
N MET A 103 -4.23 -5.83 -13.54
CA MET A 103 -4.46 -7.27 -13.39
C MET A 103 -3.26 -7.98 -12.74
N GLN A 104 -2.03 -7.62 -13.12
CA GLN A 104 -0.83 -8.17 -12.49
C GLN A 104 -0.68 -7.72 -11.03
N LEU A 105 -1.00 -6.46 -10.75
CA LEU A 105 -1.04 -5.93 -9.40
C LEU A 105 -2.05 -6.69 -8.52
N ALA A 106 -3.28 -6.86 -9.03
CA ALA A 106 -4.32 -7.60 -8.32
C ALA A 106 -3.90 -9.05 -8.06
N GLN A 107 -3.36 -9.74 -9.06
CA GLN A 107 -2.91 -11.12 -8.92
C GLN A 107 -1.90 -11.30 -7.78
N ARG A 108 -0.84 -10.46 -7.73
CA ARG A 108 0.18 -10.63 -6.68
C ARG A 108 -0.32 -10.31 -5.28
N ILE A 109 -1.26 -9.35 -5.16
CA ILE A 109 -1.84 -9.00 -3.87
C ILE A 109 -2.86 -10.05 -3.43
N TYR A 110 -3.71 -10.54 -4.33
CA TYR A 110 -4.67 -11.59 -4.02
C TYR A 110 -3.96 -12.88 -3.58
N ASN A 111 -2.88 -13.28 -4.28
CA ASN A 111 -2.06 -14.42 -3.87
C ASN A 111 -1.47 -14.23 -2.45
N LEU A 112 -1.04 -13.01 -2.11
CA LEU A 112 -0.60 -12.72 -0.74
C LEU A 112 -1.74 -12.86 0.26
N LEU A 113 -2.91 -12.30 -0.03
CA LEU A 113 -4.05 -12.36 0.88
C LEU A 113 -4.57 -13.80 1.07
N ASP A 114 -4.56 -14.62 0.01
CA ASP A 114 -4.91 -16.05 0.10
C ASP A 114 -3.94 -16.82 1.01
N GLU A 115 -2.64 -16.51 0.95
CA GLU A 115 -1.65 -17.09 1.86
C GLU A 115 -1.88 -16.65 3.32
N LEU A 116 -2.14 -15.35 3.54
CA LEU A 116 -2.43 -14.83 4.89
C LEU A 116 -3.73 -15.38 5.45
N ARG A 117 -4.74 -15.57 4.60
CA ARG A 117 -6.01 -16.20 4.98
C ARG A 117 -5.84 -17.64 5.46
N ALA A 118 -4.87 -18.37 4.91
CA ALA A 118 -4.59 -19.74 5.34
C ALA A 118 -3.99 -19.83 6.75
N ASP A 119 -3.41 -18.74 7.26
CA ASP A 119 -2.87 -18.63 8.62
C ASP A 119 -3.90 -17.94 9.53
N THR A 120 -4.96 -18.68 9.86
CA THR A 120 -6.16 -18.14 10.53
C THR A 120 -5.93 -17.64 11.96
N ASP A 121 -4.79 -18.01 12.57
CA ASP A 121 -4.49 -17.69 13.97
C ASP A 121 -3.71 -16.37 14.13
N LYS A 122 -3.39 -15.70 13.02
CA LYS A 122 -2.57 -14.48 13.03
C LYS A 122 -3.27 -13.26 12.48
N THR A 123 -2.97 -12.13 13.07
CA THR A 123 -3.34 -10.79 12.60
C THR A 123 -2.11 -10.08 12.07
N TYR A 124 -2.16 -9.66 10.83
CA TYR A 124 -1.06 -8.99 10.14
C TYR A 124 -1.35 -7.50 9.94
N LEU A 125 -0.35 -6.65 10.21
CA LEU A 125 -0.39 -5.25 9.81
C LEU A 125 0.37 -5.06 8.48
N LEU A 126 -0.33 -4.71 7.41
CA LEU A 126 0.26 -4.44 6.11
C LEU A 126 0.64 -2.96 5.99
N VAL A 127 1.92 -2.65 5.82
CA VAL A 127 2.41 -1.28 5.59
C VAL A 127 2.83 -1.15 4.13
N ALA A 128 1.99 -0.50 3.35
CA ALA A 128 2.10 -0.48 1.89
C ALA A 128 1.76 0.91 1.29
N HIS A 129 1.01 0.94 0.21
CA HIS A 129 0.73 2.12 -0.60
C HIS A 129 -0.75 2.19 -0.97
N ASN A 130 -1.22 3.35 -1.44
CA ASN A 130 -2.64 3.53 -1.78
C ASN A 130 -3.12 2.68 -2.96
N GLY A 131 -2.26 2.39 -3.94
CA GLY A 131 -2.61 1.45 -5.01
C GLY A 131 -2.86 0.05 -4.44
N ILE A 132 -2.00 -0.39 -3.52
CA ILE A 132 -2.15 -1.67 -2.81
C ILE A 132 -3.41 -1.68 -1.96
N ALA A 133 -3.69 -0.61 -1.20
CA ALA A 133 -4.88 -0.52 -0.36
C ALA A 133 -6.19 -0.67 -1.16
N ARG A 134 -6.26 -0.14 -2.38
CA ARG A 134 -7.42 -0.32 -3.27
C ARG A 134 -7.62 -1.78 -3.66
N VAL A 135 -6.53 -2.47 -4.01
CA VAL A 135 -6.59 -3.89 -4.37
C VAL A 135 -6.97 -4.74 -3.16
N VAL A 136 -6.44 -4.44 -1.97
CA VAL A 136 -6.87 -5.12 -0.73
C VAL A 136 -8.36 -4.91 -0.52
N GLN A 137 -8.88 -3.68 -0.62
CA GLN A 137 -10.30 -3.41 -0.46
C GLN A 137 -11.16 -4.19 -1.48
N SER A 138 -10.71 -4.31 -2.74
CA SER A 138 -11.44 -5.07 -3.76
C SER A 138 -11.42 -6.59 -3.56
N TYR A 139 -10.52 -7.11 -2.73
CA TYR A 139 -10.54 -8.50 -2.31
C TYR A 139 -11.68 -8.79 -1.32
N PHE A 140 -11.93 -7.86 -0.40
CA PHE A 140 -12.95 -8.02 0.65
C PHE A 140 -14.33 -7.52 0.26
N TYR A 141 -14.44 -6.55 -0.66
CA TYR A 141 -15.69 -5.87 -0.99
C TYR A 141 -15.94 -5.83 -2.49
N ASP A 142 -17.18 -6.04 -2.89
CA ASP A 142 -17.64 -5.73 -4.24
C ASP A 142 -17.62 -4.21 -4.47
N MET A 143 -17.03 -3.78 -5.59
CA MET A 143 -16.77 -2.37 -5.88
C MET A 143 -17.05 -2.05 -7.35
N THR A 144 -17.70 -0.92 -7.61
CA THR A 144 -17.69 -0.36 -8.96
C THR A 144 -16.31 0.23 -9.29
N ASN A 145 -16.02 0.42 -10.58
CA ASN A 145 -14.76 1.05 -11.02
C ASN A 145 -14.57 2.45 -10.42
N GLU A 146 -15.65 3.20 -10.25
CA GLU A 146 -15.64 4.54 -9.65
C GLU A 146 -15.29 4.47 -8.16
N LYS A 147 -15.89 3.53 -7.42
CA LYS A 147 -15.58 3.29 -6.01
C LYS A 147 -14.13 2.85 -5.84
N TYR A 148 -13.66 1.91 -6.68
CA TYR A 148 -12.26 1.47 -6.68
C TYR A 148 -11.31 2.64 -6.93
N ALA A 149 -11.58 3.48 -7.94
CA ALA A 149 -10.73 4.63 -8.26
C ALA A 149 -10.67 5.68 -7.13
N ALA A 150 -11.77 5.86 -6.40
CA ALA A 150 -11.87 6.78 -5.27
C ALA A 150 -11.34 6.20 -3.95
N ALA A 151 -11.25 4.87 -3.84
CA ALA A 151 -10.81 4.21 -2.62
C ALA A 151 -9.36 4.54 -2.27
N GLY A 152 -9.06 4.46 -0.99
CA GLY A 152 -7.72 4.67 -0.43
C GLY A 152 -7.80 4.82 1.08
N ILE A 153 -6.63 4.78 1.70
CA ILE A 153 -6.46 5.02 3.14
C ILE A 153 -5.72 6.34 3.28
N LYS A 154 -6.20 7.23 4.12
CA LYS A 154 -5.53 8.51 4.39
C LYS A 154 -4.22 8.28 5.14
N ASN A 155 -3.29 9.21 4.98
CA ASN A 155 -2.03 9.16 5.74
C ASN A 155 -2.32 9.16 7.25
N CYS A 156 -1.62 8.28 7.98
CA CYS A 156 -1.78 8.08 9.43
C CYS A 156 -3.11 7.43 9.86
N GLU A 157 -3.81 6.80 8.93
CA GLU A 157 -4.96 5.96 9.24
C GLU A 157 -4.64 4.50 8.89
N PHE A 158 -5.30 3.58 9.56
CA PHE A 158 -5.32 2.16 9.23
C PHE A 158 -6.76 1.66 9.22
N VAL A 159 -7.00 0.58 8.50
CA VAL A 159 -8.32 -0.04 8.33
C VAL A 159 -8.17 -1.52 8.59
N GLU A 160 -9.11 -2.10 9.31
CA GLU A 160 -9.19 -3.52 9.61
C GLU A 160 -10.04 -4.24 8.56
N PHE A 161 -9.58 -5.42 8.16
CA PHE A 161 -10.29 -6.36 7.29
C PHE A 161 -10.31 -7.72 7.96
N THR A 162 -11.41 -8.44 7.82
CA THR A 162 -11.58 -9.79 8.38
C THR A 162 -11.90 -10.76 7.25
N PHE A 163 -11.18 -11.89 7.21
CA PHE A 163 -11.44 -12.98 6.25
C PHE A 163 -12.72 -13.75 6.56
#